data_05ab2b2e4c9a4a09912603e651cc2042
#
_entry.id   05ab2b2e4c9a4a09912603e651cc2042
#
_cell.length_a   1.000
_cell.length_b   1.000
_cell.length_c   1.000
_cell.angle_alpha   90.00
_cell.angle_beta   90.00
_cell.angle_gamma   90.00
#
_symmetry.space_group_name_H-M   'P 1'
#
loop_
_entity.id
_entity.type
_entity.pdbx_description
1 polymer ?
#
loop_
_entity_poly.entity_id
_entity_poly.type
_entity_poly.pdbx_seq_one_letter_code
_entity_poly.pdbx_strand_id
1 'polypeptide(L)'
;MNRSTPKTSLKQALVVFSIAFGGYALAEERDKQELKNYPKLSYETLSDRMYIPDFSYAGYKNGVTEPPTAKGIIVEVAKFGASPNDGQDDSAAVQRAFDAASKIEKPVIIRFESGTYRITRILTIDRSDFVLQGQGAGAEGTELHFPRPLRHVDASTSLDELRTYIQRLNKRQKEPDLNIDEYFSEYSWSGGFIWVQAPDTRPAPYLEEFDPAVDVLSAITAGVRGKTQIEVTDPDNIKAGQIIQLQWLNRTGPDASILKAIYGEQHALAGSHHWTFKERPLVRQTVRVESITGDTVKLADALLHDINETLPAHAASWRGLVNIGIEDMHLSFPDSPSFGHHLEEGYNGIYFTSAFDSWARNLKVTNADSALLSYNSANLTFENIVTDGNRTAHYAVHMGNVHNVIAKDLRILNRVRHSLTFNTQSTKCVYHNAEIFIAPVLDQHAGANHQNLFDAVTVHAPAHEQDGKKVIAIYDGSGAGYWQPGHGGYNTTWNLKILVSGGAHPGDKVMLKGIDEGPMAIIVGIHGNRDFEIDYRPKPLISVLNTQVTEIPSLYDHQLSKRLNEVSSASKNTK
;
A
#
# COMPACT_ATOMS: atom_id res chain seq x y z
N MET A 1 40.72 65.02 -0.43
CA MET A 1 40.66 64.28 0.85
C MET A 1 40.40 62.81 0.53
N ASN A 2 41.48 62.00 0.68
CA ASN A 2 41.46 60.56 0.43
C ASN A 2 40.71 59.82 1.52
N ARG A 3 39.83 58.86 1.13
CA ARG A 3 39.49 57.70 1.97
C ARG A 3 39.63 56.43 1.19
N SER A 4 40.61 55.66 1.57
CA SER A 4 40.98 54.34 1.10
C SER A 4 39.96 53.27 1.59
N THR A 5 39.50 52.43 0.69
CA THR A 5 38.80 51.17 0.99
C THR A 5 39.81 50.03 1.13
N PRO A 6 39.66 49.12 2.10
CA PRO A 6 40.57 47.97 2.22
C PRO A 6 40.13 46.86 1.26
N LYS A 7 41.08 46.39 0.48
CA LYS A 7 41.01 45.16 -0.31
C LYS A 7 41.11 43.95 0.64
N THR A 8 40.00 43.28 0.92
CA THR A 8 40.00 41.96 1.56
C THR A 8 40.16 40.88 0.48
N SER A 9 41.11 39.98 0.70
CA SER A 9 41.65 39.09 -0.30
C SER A 9 40.72 37.96 -0.70
N LEU A 10 40.55 37.81 -1.99
CA LEU A 10 39.80 36.75 -2.71
C LEU A 10 40.42 35.33 -2.54
N LYS A 11 41.49 35.17 -1.76
CA LYS A 11 42.22 33.88 -1.63
C LYS A 11 41.68 32.94 -0.55
N GLN A 12 40.90 33.40 0.43
CA GLN A 12 40.37 32.53 1.48
C GLN A 12 39.04 31.82 1.10
N ALA A 13 38.25 32.37 0.18
CA ALA A 13 37.00 31.75 -0.26
C ALA A 13 37.22 30.55 -1.20
N LEU A 14 38.36 30.48 -1.93
CA LEU A 14 38.64 29.41 -2.89
C LEU A 14 39.13 28.10 -2.22
N VAL A 15 39.71 28.17 -1.02
CA VAL A 15 40.22 26.98 -0.33
C VAL A 15 39.09 26.21 0.39
N VAL A 16 38.05 26.90 0.87
CA VAL A 16 36.92 26.23 1.53
C VAL A 16 36.03 25.49 0.52
N PHE A 17 35.87 25.99 -0.72
CA PHE A 17 35.13 25.32 -1.76
C PHE A 17 35.85 24.10 -2.33
N SER A 18 37.17 24.10 -2.40
CA SER A 18 37.94 22.96 -2.92
C SER A 18 38.00 21.77 -1.94
N ILE A 19 37.88 21.99 -0.64
CA ILE A 19 37.86 20.91 0.36
C ILE A 19 36.47 20.21 0.38
N ALA A 20 35.38 20.96 0.20
CA ALA A 20 34.04 20.38 0.14
C ALA A 20 33.86 19.53 -1.13
N PHE A 21 34.31 19.96 -2.30
CA PHE A 21 34.21 19.17 -3.56
C PHE A 21 35.15 17.96 -3.54
N GLY A 22 36.35 18.06 -2.96
CA GLY A 22 37.25 16.92 -2.83
C GLY A 22 36.74 15.85 -1.87
N GLY A 23 36.03 16.24 -0.80
CA GLY A 23 35.43 15.31 0.15
C GLY A 23 34.26 14.51 -0.45
N TYR A 24 33.44 15.13 -1.27
CA TYR A 24 32.34 14.45 -1.96
C TYR A 24 32.82 13.48 -3.03
N ALA A 25 33.81 13.86 -3.86
CA ALA A 25 34.37 12.99 -4.88
C ALA A 25 35.10 11.76 -4.27
N LEU A 26 35.81 11.95 -3.15
CA LEU A 26 36.49 10.85 -2.44
C LEU A 26 35.50 9.91 -1.73
N ALA A 27 34.38 10.41 -1.24
CA ALA A 27 33.34 9.59 -0.67
C ALA A 27 32.62 8.77 -1.76
N GLU A 28 32.36 9.38 -2.92
CA GLU A 28 31.71 8.71 -4.05
C GLU A 28 32.62 7.63 -4.70
N GLU A 29 33.93 7.85 -4.77
CA GLU A 29 34.89 6.82 -5.22
C GLU A 29 35.09 5.71 -4.17
N ARG A 30 35.07 6.03 -2.89
CA ARG A 30 35.12 5.06 -1.81
C ARG A 30 33.93 4.13 -1.81
N ASP A 31 32.71 4.69 -1.95
CA ASP A 31 31.48 3.91 -2.07
C ASP A 31 31.47 3.00 -3.31
N LYS A 32 31.96 3.49 -4.46
CA LYS A 32 32.08 2.68 -5.70
C LYS A 32 33.13 1.56 -5.58
N GLN A 33 34.17 1.76 -4.79
CA GLN A 33 35.24 0.79 -4.58
C GLN A 33 34.87 -0.24 -3.49
N GLU A 34 34.12 0.17 -2.46
CA GLU A 34 33.54 -0.73 -1.47
C GLU A 34 32.49 -1.67 -2.09
N LEU A 35 31.62 -1.18 -2.97
CA LEU A 35 30.59 -1.99 -3.65
C LEU A 35 31.18 -3.03 -4.62
N LYS A 36 32.35 -2.77 -5.23
CA LYS A 36 33.08 -3.75 -6.06
C LYS A 36 33.72 -4.89 -5.28
N ASN A 37 33.89 -4.75 -3.97
CA ASN A 37 34.53 -5.72 -3.10
C ASN A 37 33.53 -6.56 -2.26
N TYR A 38 32.21 -6.53 -2.56
CA TYR A 38 31.23 -7.40 -1.91
C TYR A 38 31.04 -8.69 -2.71
N PRO A 39 31.81 -9.75 -2.45
CA PRO A 39 31.62 -11.04 -3.12
C PRO A 39 30.33 -11.75 -2.70
N LYS A 40 29.66 -11.32 -1.64
CA LYS A 40 28.34 -11.82 -1.19
C LYS A 40 27.60 -10.71 -0.45
N LEU A 41 26.56 -10.15 -1.09
CA LEU A 41 25.60 -9.26 -0.44
C LEU A 41 24.67 -10.14 0.39
N SER A 42 24.96 -10.34 1.68
CA SER A 42 24.04 -11.05 2.56
C SER A 42 23.12 -10.06 3.28
N TYR A 43 21.89 -10.51 3.59
CA TYR A 43 20.95 -9.74 4.38
C TYR A 43 21.53 -9.32 5.72
N GLU A 44 22.27 -10.21 6.38
CA GLU A 44 22.94 -9.95 7.65
C GLU A 44 23.93 -8.79 7.53
N THR A 45 24.75 -8.79 6.48
CA THR A 45 25.71 -7.70 6.23
C THR A 45 25.02 -6.36 6.02
N LEU A 46 23.86 -6.34 5.35
CA LEU A 46 23.05 -5.13 5.15
C LEU A 46 22.36 -4.70 6.44
N SER A 47 21.75 -5.62 7.16
CA SER A 47 21.02 -5.32 8.40
C SER A 47 21.93 -4.85 9.54
N ASP A 48 23.20 -5.25 9.54
CA ASP A 48 24.21 -4.75 10.48
C ASP A 48 24.63 -3.29 10.21
N ARG A 49 24.42 -2.80 8.99
CA ARG A 49 24.87 -1.46 8.55
C ARG A 49 23.75 -0.44 8.46
N MET A 50 22.53 -0.88 8.21
CA MET A 50 21.38 0.00 8.03
C MET A 50 20.10 -0.62 8.53
N TYR A 51 19.14 0.22 8.85
CA TYR A 51 17.78 -0.25 9.12
C TYR A 51 17.13 -0.77 7.85
N ILE A 52 16.76 -2.04 7.83
CA ILE A 52 15.89 -2.65 6.83
C ILE A 52 14.56 -2.95 7.51
N PRO A 53 13.43 -2.43 7.01
CA PRO A 53 12.13 -2.74 7.60
C PRO A 53 11.87 -4.25 7.59
N ASP A 54 11.25 -4.74 8.65
CA ASP A 54 10.78 -6.12 8.72
C ASP A 54 9.38 -6.19 8.09
N PHE A 55 9.27 -6.87 6.96
CA PHE A 55 8.03 -7.04 6.20
C PHE A 55 7.33 -8.37 6.51
N SER A 56 7.92 -9.21 7.34
CA SER A 56 7.44 -10.57 7.59
C SER A 56 6.03 -10.65 8.20
N TYR A 57 5.53 -9.54 8.73
CA TYR A 57 4.20 -9.45 9.32
C TYR A 57 3.09 -9.15 8.30
N ALA A 58 3.42 -8.88 7.03
CA ALA A 58 2.41 -8.58 6.01
C ALA A 58 1.56 -9.82 5.70
N GLY A 59 0.24 -9.63 5.63
CA GLY A 59 -0.72 -10.65 5.27
C GLY A 59 -1.57 -11.18 6.42
N TYR A 60 -2.49 -12.06 6.05
CA TYR A 60 -3.45 -12.70 6.95
C TYR A 60 -2.75 -13.29 8.19
N LYS A 61 -3.27 -12.99 9.38
CA LYS A 61 -2.68 -13.42 10.66
C LYS A 61 -1.18 -13.11 10.76
N ASN A 62 -0.78 -11.90 10.33
CA ASN A 62 0.62 -11.47 10.31
C ASN A 62 1.52 -12.42 9.50
N GLY A 63 1.04 -12.97 8.39
CA GLY A 63 1.79 -13.90 7.53
C GLY A 63 2.08 -15.29 8.14
N VAL A 64 1.60 -15.57 9.36
CA VAL A 64 1.89 -16.84 10.04
C VAL A 64 1.15 -18.01 9.40
N THR A 65 -0.02 -17.76 8.85
CA THR A 65 -0.85 -18.77 8.19
C THR A 65 -1.42 -18.22 6.91
N GLU A 66 -1.53 -19.09 5.91
CA GLU A 66 -2.29 -18.75 4.71
C GLU A 66 -3.77 -18.52 5.04
N PRO A 67 -4.51 -17.74 4.22
CA PRO A 67 -5.95 -17.63 4.33
C PRO A 67 -6.60 -19.02 4.36
N PRO A 68 -7.51 -19.28 5.30
CA PRO A 68 -8.04 -20.63 5.49
C PRO A 68 -8.89 -21.07 4.31
N THR A 69 -9.01 -22.38 4.11
CA THR A 69 -10.13 -22.93 3.33
C THR A 69 -11.43 -22.51 4.03
N ALA A 70 -12.36 -21.93 3.26
CA ALA A 70 -13.63 -21.44 3.79
C ALA A 70 -14.37 -22.50 4.61
N LYS A 71 -14.72 -22.18 5.83
CA LYS A 71 -15.49 -23.04 6.75
C LYS A 71 -16.64 -22.23 7.33
N GLY A 72 -17.85 -22.75 7.21
CA GLY A 72 -19.03 -22.05 7.70
C GLY A 72 -20.33 -22.69 7.22
N ILE A 73 -21.44 -22.06 7.57
CA ILE A 73 -22.75 -22.44 7.05
C ILE A 73 -22.86 -21.93 5.62
N ILE A 74 -23.13 -22.85 4.69
CA ILE A 74 -23.27 -22.51 3.27
C ILE A 74 -24.68 -21.97 3.00
N VAL A 75 -24.72 -20.79 2.44
CA VAL A 75 -25.92 -20.12 1.93
C VAL A 75 -25.79 -20.04 0.41
N GLU A 76 -26.46 -20.94 -0.30
CA GLU A 76 -26.42 -21.02 -1.77
C GLU A 76 -27.36 -19.98 -2.37
N VAL A 77 -26.87 -19.09 -3.24
CA VAL A 77 -27.68 -18.03 -3.86
C VAL A 77 -28.81 -18.60 -4.73
N ALA A 78 -28.62 -19.78 -5.30
CA ALA A 78 -29.64 -20.48 -6.09
C ALA A 78 -30.92 -20.77 -5.28
N LYS A 79 -30.82 -21.05 -3.97
CA LYS A 79 -31.98 -21.26 -3.08
C LYS A 79 -32.81 -20.00 -2.87
N PHE A 80 -32.30 -18.85 -3.25
CA PHE A 80 -32.98 -17.56 -3.19
C PHE A 80 -33.45 -17.07 -4.58
N GLY A 81 -33.23 -17.89 -5.61
CA GLY A 81 -33.70 -17.65 -6.96
C GLY A 81 -32.70 -16.94 -7.88
N ALA A 82 -31.43 -16.89 -7.51
CA ALA A 82 -30.37 -16.50 -8.45
C ALA A 82 -30.12 -17.66 -9.43
N SER A 83 -29.99 -17.35 -10.72
CA SER A 83 -29.90 -18.34 -11.79
C SER A 83 -28.85 -17.92 -12.81
N PRO A 84 -27.70 -18.58 -12.88
CA PRO A 84 -26.66 -18.18 -13.82
C PRO A 84 -27.11 -18.41 -15.28
N ASN A 85 -26.56 -17.60 -16.20
CA ASN A 85 -26.72 -17.71 -17.65
C ASN A 85 -28.14 -17.46 -18.20
N ASP A 86 -29.10 -16.98 -17.40
CA ASP A 86 -30.47 -16.68 -17.87
C ASP A 86 -30.65 -15.22 -18.37
N GLY A 87 -29.60 -14.38 -18.19
CA GLY A 87 -29.58 -12.98 -18.61
C GLY A 87 -30.45 -12.04 -17.76
N GLN A 88 -31.10 -12.55 -16.71
CA GLN A 88 -31.89 -11.74 -15.79
C GLN A 88 -31.01 -11.09 -14.73
N ASP A 89 -31.58 -10.14 -13.99
CA ASP A 89 -30.87 -9.47 -12.86
C ASP A 89 -31.02 -10.31 -11.59
N ASP A 90 -29.90 -10.87 -11.14
CA ASP A 90 -29.81 -11.70 -9.93
C ASP A 90 -29.68 -10.91 -8.63
N SER A 91 -29.53 -9.59 -8.70
CA SER A 91 -29.21 -8.74 -7.54
C SER A 91 -30.18 -8.93 -6.38
N ALA A 92 -31.49 -9.02 -6.66
CA ALA A 92 -32.49 -9.18 -5.62
C ALA A 92 -32.43 -10.57 -4.96
N ALA A 93 -32.09 -11.60 -5.69
CA ALA A 93 -31.90 -12.96 -5.18
C ALA A 93 -30.63 -13.06 -4.32
N VAL A 94 -29.54 -12.48 -4.80
CA VAL A 94 -28.27 -12.41 -4.04
C VAL A 94 -28.48 -11.61 -2.75
N GLN A 95 -29.18 -10.47 -2.79
CA GLN A 95 -29.48 -9.70 -1.58
C GLN A 95 -30.25 -10.51 -0.55
N ARG A 96 -31.27 -11.29 -0.96
CA ARG A 96 -31.99 -12.19 -0.04
C ARG A 96 -31.08 -13.23 0.60
N ALA A 97 -30.08 -13.73 -0.13
CA ALA A 97 -29.09 -14.64 0.43
C ALA A 97 -28.20 -13.93 1.48
N PHE A 98 -27.78 -12.69 1.24
CA PHE A 98 -27.06 -11.86 2.20
C PHE A 98 -27.90 -11.57 3.45
N ASP A 99 -29.18 -11.19 3.28
CA ASP A 99 -30.12 -10.95 4.38
C ASP A 99 -30.39 -12.21 5.22
N ALA A 100 -30.35 -13.39 4.61
CA ALA A 100 -30.44 -14.65 5.34
C ALA A 100 -29.12 -14.94 6.10
N ALA A 101 -27.98 -14.68 5.50
CA ALA A 101 -26.67 -14.87 6.10
C ALA A 101 -26.44 -13.93 7.29
N SER A 102 -26.96 -12.68 7.24
CA SER A 102 -26.83 -11.72 8.35
C SER A 102 -27.49 -12.18 9.65
N LYS A 103 -28.45 -13.11 9.57
CA LYS A 103 -29.17 -13.70 10.73
C LYS A 103 -28.46 -14.90 11.35
N ILE A 104 -27.37 -15.36 10.75
CA ILE A 104 -26.60 -16.52 11.19
C ILE A 104 -25.44 -16.05 12.07
N GLU A 105 -25.40 -16.42 13.34
CA GLU A 105 -24.31 -16.00 14.24
C GLU A 105 -22.96 -16.70 13.98
N LYS A 106 -22.99 -17.84 13.29
CA LYS A 106 -21.78 -18.62 12.94
C LYS A 106 -21.13 -18.07 11.65
N PRO A 107 -19.87 -18.44 11.35
CA PRO A 107 -19.26 -18.15 10.06
C PRO A 107 -20.12 -18.63 8.90
N VAL A 108 -20.24 -17.83 7.84
CA VAL A 108 -21.06 -18.12 6.66
C VAL A 108 -20.26 -18.07 5.37
N ILE A 109 -20.72 -18.86 4.40
CA ILE A 109 -20.23 -18.87 3.04
C ILE A 109 -21.41 -18.60 2.12
N ILE A 110 -21.42 -17.47 1.44
CA ILE A 110 -22.33 -17.22 0.31
C ILE A 110 -21.71 -17.89 -0.90
N ARG A 111 -22.39 -18.90 -1.43
CA ARG A 111 -21.89 -19.70 -2.54
C ARG A 111 -22.68 -19.48 -3.81
N PHE A 112 -21.94 -19.14 -4.86
CA PHE A 112 -22.43 -19.12 -6.24
C PHE A 112 -22.10 -20.44 -6.94
N GLU A 113 -22.96 -20.84 -7.86
CA GLU A 113 -22.67 -21.92 -8.81
C GLU A 113 -21.85 -21.39 -10.00
N SER A 114 -21.41 -22.29 -10.87
CA SER A 114 -20.76 -21.93 -12.13
C SER A 114 -21.71 -21.22 -13.09
N GLY A 115 -21.19 -20.26 -13.84
CA GLY A 115 -21.92 -19.48 -14.84
C GLY A 115 -21.95 -17.98 -14.53
N THR A 116 -22.57 -17.20 -15.39
CA THR A 116 -22.60 -15.74 -15.34
C THR A 116 -23.87 -15.24 -14.64
N TYR A 117 -23.68 -14.50 -13.55
CA TYR A 117 -24.73 -13.78 -12.82
C TYR A 117 -24.68 -12.30 -13.19
N ARG A 118 -25.82 -11.72 -13.50
CA ARG A 118 -25.94 -10.29 -13.78
C ARG A 118 -26.27 -9.53 -12.50
N ILE A 119 -25.38 -8.63 -12.08
CA ILE A 119 -25.50 -7.87 -10.82
C ILE A 119 -25.58 -6.38 -11.12
N THR A 120 -26.68 -5.74 -10.72
CA THR A 120 -26.93 -4.31 -10.94
C THR A 120 -26.95 -3.49 -9.65
N ARG A 121 -26.48 -4.07 -8.53
CA ARG A 121 -26.44 -3.43 -7.22
C ARG A 121 -25.08 -3.68 -6.55
N ILE A 122 -24.75 -2.86 -5.58
CA ILE A 122 -23.61 -3.08 -4.71
C ILE A 122 -23.93 -4.25 -3.78
N LEU A 123 -22.99 -5.16 -3.65
CA LEU A 123 -23.01 -6.28 -2.70
C LEU A 123 -22.22 -5.85 -1.45
N THR A 124 -22.94 -5.43 -0.41
CA THR A 124 -22.30 -4.94 0.83
C THR A 124 -22.09 -6.09 1.81
N ILE A 125 -20.85 -6.28 2.24
CA ILE A 125 -20.47 -7.20 3.33
C ILE A 125 -20.27 -6.35 4.58
N ASP A 126 -21.18 -6.49 5.54
CA ASP A 126 -21.27 -5.66 6.74
C ASP A 126 -21.09 -6.45 8.05
N ARG A 127 -20.64 -7.70 7.96
CA ARG A 127 -20.41 -8.57 9.12
C ARG A 127 -19.09 -9.35 9.00
N SER A 128 -18.52 -9.68 10.14
CA SER A 128 -17.34 -10.55 10.25
C SER A 128 -17.67 -12.03 9.96
N ASP A 129 -16.61 -12.83 9.75
CA ASP A 129 -16.68 -14.27 9.48
C ASP A 129 -17.57 -14.61 8.27
N PHE A 130 -17.30 -13.93 7.16
CA PHE A 130 -18.09 -13.99 5.93
C PHE A 130 -17.20 -14.30 4.73
N VAL A 131 -17.56 -15.31 3.94
CA VAL A 131 -16.87 -15.64 2.69
C VAL A 131 -17.84 -15.57 1.53
N LEU A 132 -17.47 -14.83 0.49
CA LEU A 132 -18.12 -14.81 -0.81
C LEU A 132 -17.33 -15.73 -1.74
N GLN A 133 -17.93 -16.84 -2.18
CA GLN A 133 -17.24 -17.90 -2.88
C GLN A 133 -17.93 -18.27 -4.21
N GLY A 134 -17.13 -18.29 -5.27
CA GLY A 134 -17.50 -18.88 -6.56
C GLY A 134 -17.00 -20.32 -6.73
N GLN A 135 -16.98 -20.78 -8.00
CA GLN A 135 -16.49 -22.10 -8.41
C GLN A 135 -15.22 -22.00 -9.25
N GLY A 136 -14.51 -20.86 -9.19
CA GLY A 136 -13.30 -20.57 -9.94
C GLY A 136 -13.44 -19.34 -10.82
N ALA A 137 -12.32 -18.76 -11.21
CA ALA A 137 -12.23 -17.55 -12.03
C ALA A 137 -12.08 -17.86 -13.54
N GLY A 138 -12.04 -19.13 -13.93
CA GLY A 138 -11.96 -19.56 -15.33
C GLY A 138 -13.30 -19.57 -16.06
N ALA A 139 -13.29 -19.92 -17.35
CA ALA A 139 -14.48 -19.90 -18.21
C ALA A 139 -15.63 -20.79 -17.71
N GLU A 140 -15.32 -21.90 -17.03
CA GLU A 140 -16.30 -22.81 -16.44
C GLU A 140 -16.60 -22.48 -14.96
N GLY A 141 -16.06 -21.38 -14.45
CA GLY A 141 -16.25 -20.93 -13.09
C GLY A 141 -17.45 -20.03 -12.89
N THR A 142 -17.38 -19.18 -11.86
CA THR A 142 -18.41 -18.19 -11.54
C THR A 142 -18.02 -16.82 -12.07
N GLU A 143 -18.89 -16.19 -12.82
CA GLU A 143 -18.74 -14.81 -13.26
C GLU A 143 -19.82 -13.93 -12.65
N LEU A 144 -19.42 -12.84 -12.00
CA LEU A 144 -20.30 -11.74 -11.61
C LEU A 144 -20.11 -10.60 -12.61
N HIS A 145 -21.12 -10.38 -13.46
CA HIS A 145 -21.12 -9.33 -14.46
C HIS A 145 -21.85 -8.08 -13.97
N PHE A 146 -21.15 -6.94 -13.97
CA PHE A 146 -21.65 -5.64 -13.51
C PHE A 146 -21.85 -4.71 -14.73
N PRO A 147 -23.07 -4.60 -15.28
CA PRO A 147 -23.32 -3.92 -16.56
C PRO A 147 -23.32 -2.39 -16.50
N ARG A 148 -23.33 -1.81 -15.31
CA ARG A 148 -23.38 -0.35 -15.09
C ARG A 148 -22.34 0.06 -14.04
N PRO A 149 -21.74 1.27 -14.13
CA PRO A 149 -20.78 1.74 -13.15
C PRO A 149 -21.48 2.18 -11.86
N LEU A 150 -20.70 2.29 -10.77
CA LEU A 150 -21.16 2.74 -9.45
C LEU A 150 -21.88 4.07 -9.50
N ARG A 151 -21.44 5.01 -10.33
CA ARG A 151 -22.06 6.31 -10.50
C ARG A 151 -23.56 6.24 -10.85
N HIS A 152 -24.01 5.15 -11.48
CA HIS A 152 -25.42 4.92 -11.85
C HIS A 152 -26.14 3.94 -10.91
N VAL A 153 -25.42 3.28 -10.02
CA VAL A 153 -25.95 2.23 -9.15
C VAL A 153 -25.97 2.63 -7.69
N ASP A 154 -24.95 3.39 -7.25
CA ASP A 154 -24.86 3.89 -5.88
C ASP A 154 -25.85 5.04 -5.68
N ALA A 155 -26.93 4.75 -4.97
CA ALA A 155 -27.93 5.74 -4.58
C ALA A 155 -27.63 6.39 -3.23
N SER A 156 -26.54 6.00 -2.57
CA SER A 156 -26.13 6.56 -1.28
C SER A 156 -25.38 7.89 -1.48
N THR A 157 -25.28 8.65 -0.40
CA THR A 157 -24.44 9.85 -0.33
C THR A 157 -23.16 9.59 0.45
N SER A 158 -22.76 8.34 0.58
CA SER A 158 -21.66 7.90 1.44
C SER A 158 -20.30 8.51 1.06
N LEU A 159 -20.11 8.90 -0.21
CA LEU A 159 -18.88 9.52 -0.72
C LEU A 159 -18.95 11.05 -0.88
N ASP A 160 -20.07 11.70 -0.54
CA ASP A 160 -20.22 13.16 -0.66
C ASP A 160 -19.21 13.92 0.22
N GLU A 161 -18.88 13.38 1.38
CA GLU A 161 -17.87 13.95 2.27
C GLU A 161 -16.49 13.94 1.62
N LEU A 162 -16.12 12.87 0.93
CA LEU A 162 -14.87 12.76 0.19
C LEU A 162 -14.77 13.86 -0.88
N ARG A 163 -15.84 14.09 -1.63
CA ARG A 163 -15.92 15.17 -2.62
C ARG A 163 -15.70 16.53 -1.98
N THR A 164 -16.43 16.83 -0.91
CA THR A 164 -16.31 18.08 -0.17
C THR A 164 -14.90 18.29 0.39
N TYR A 165 -14.31 17.24 0.90
CA TYR A 165 -12.96 17.23 1.46
C TYR A 165 -11.90 17.57 0.41
N ILE A 166 -11.90 16.89 -0.74
CA ILE A 166 -10.96 17.16 -1.84
C ILE A 166 -11.11 18.60 -2.36
N GLN A 167 -12.32 19.09 -2.51
CA GLN A 167 -12.55 20.49 -2.89
C GLN A 167 -11.98 21.50 -1.88
N ARG A 168 -12.01 21.19 -0.58
CA ARG A 168 -11.37 22.03 0.45
C ARG A 168 -9.85 21.96 0.38
N LEU A 169 -9.28 20.78 0.14
CA LEU A 169 -7.85 20.61 -0.03
C LEU A 169 -7.34 21.42 -1.21
N ASN A 170 -8.01 21.37 -2.35
CA ASN A 170 -7.67 22.17 -3.52
C ASN A 170 -7.61 23.67 -3.20
N LYS A 171 -8.52 24.19 -2.39
CA LYS A 171 -8.52 25.60 -1.97
C LYS A 171 -7.37 25.98 -1.02
N ARG A 172 -6.81 25.01 -0.31
CA ARG A 172 -5.69 25.21 0.64
C ARG A 172 -4.32 25.01 -0.01
N GLN A 173 -4.29 24.48 -1.22
CA GLN A 173 -3.09 24.11 -1.93
C GLN A 173 -2.20 25.33 -2.21
N LYS A 174 -0.89 25.18 -1.96
CA LYS A 174 0.11 26.21 -2.29
C LYS A 174 0.47 26.25 -3.76
N GLU A 175 0.29 25.13 -4.45
CA GLU A 175 0.64 24.94 -5.86
C GLU A 175 -0.61 24.53 -6.66
N PRO A 176 -1.42 25.51 -7.12
CA PRO A 176 -2.70 25.23 -7.77
C PRO A 176 -2.63 24.34 -9.01
N ASP A 177 -1.50 24.35 -9.72
CA ASP A 177 -1.28 23.51 -10.91
C ASP A 177 -1.21 22.00 -10.59
N LEU A 178 -1.04 21.64 -9.30
CA LEU A 178 -1.08 20.28 -8.80
C LEU A 178 -2.42 19.91 -8.16
N ASN A 179 -3.44 20.72 -8.31
CA ASN A 179 -4.79 20.41 -7.86
C ASN A 179 -5.38 19.22 -8.62
N ILE A 180 -6.24 18.47 -7.95
CA ILE A 180 -7.14 17.56 -8.62
C ILE A 180 -8.16 18.37 -9.40
N ASP A 181 -8.51 17.96 -10.62
CA ASP A 181 -9.49 18.62 -11.47
C ASP A 181 -10.81 18.84 -10.71
N GLU A 182 -11.51 19.95 -10.96
CA GLU A 182 -12.77 20.29 -10.33
C GLU A 182 -13.87 19.25 -10.62
N TYR A 183 -13.81 18.59 -11.76
CA TYR A 183 -14.80 17.61 -12.23
C TYR A 183 -14.39 16.16 -11.98
N PHE A 184 -13.59 15.90 -10.95
CA PHE A 184 -13.20 14.55 -10.58
C PHE A 184 -14.38 13.68 -10.15
N SER A 185 -14.18 12.37 -10.24
CA SER A 185 -15.08 11.35 -9.72
C SER A 185 -14.54 10.77 -8.41
N GLU A 186 -15.34 10.69 -7.38
CA GLU A 186 -15.03 10.03 -6.10
C GLU A 186 -14.76 8.53 -6.27
N TYR A 187 -15.33 7.91 -7.29
CA TYR A 187 -15.09 6.50 -7.62
C TYR A 187 -13.70 6.24 -8.21
N SER A 188 -12.93 7.26 -8.49
CA SER A 188 -11.52 7.10 -8.86
C SER A 188 -10.69 6.49 -7.73
N TRP A 189 -11.09 6.71 -6.48
CA TRP A 189 -10.34 6.24 -5.29
C TRP A 189 -11.15 5.36 -4.35
N SER A 190 -12.45 5.27 -4.50
CA SER A 190 -13.35 4.68 -3.50
C SER A 190 -14.51 3.95 -4.15
N GLY A 191 -15.13 3.07 -3.38
CA GLY A 191 -16.28 2.29 -3.84
C GLY A 191 -15.91 1.02 -4.60
N GLY A 192 -16.77 0.03 -4.50
CA GLY A 192 -16.65 -1.25 -5.22
C GLY A 192 -18.00 -1.96 -5.30
N PHE A 193 -18.19 -2.80 -6.31
CA PHE A 193 -19.40 -3.60 -6.41
C PHE A 193 -19.49 -4.68 -5.34
N ILE A 194 -18.37 -5.20 -4.87
CA ILE A 194 -18.26 -5.96 -3.63
C ILE A 194 -17.63 -5.02 -2.62
N TRP A 195 -18.42 -4.55 -1.67
CA TRP A 195 -18.03 -3.52 -0.73
C TRP A 195 -18.02 -4.03 0.70
N VAL A 196 -16.83 -4.21 1.27
CA VAL A 196 -16.63 -4.61 2.66
C VAL A 196 -16.59 -3.36 3.52
N GLN A 197 -17.58 -3.17 4.37
CA GLN A 197 -17.69 -2.00 5.23
C GLN A 197 -18.41 -2.34 6.53
N ALA A 198 -17.74 -2.11 7.67
CA ALA A 198 -18.38 -2.25 8.97
C ALA A 198 -19.51 -1.21 9.13
N PRO A 199 -20.63 -1.57 9.79
CA PRO A 199 -21.68 -0.61 10.11
C PRO A 199 -21.13 0.60 10.87
N ASP A 200 -21.68 1.77 10.60
CA ASP A 200 -21.32 3.05 11.25
C ASP A 200 -19.85 3.47 11.06
N THR A 201 -19.18 2.94 10.03
CA THR A 201 -17.85 3.39 9.63
C THR A 201 -17.91 4.21 8.33
N ARG A 202 -16.91 5.06 8.12
CA ARG A 202 -16.80 5.87 6.90
C ARG A 202 -16.18 5.07 5.77
N PRO A 203 -16.61 5.30 4.51
CA PRO A 203 -16.02 4.66 3.34
C PRO A 203 -14.60 5.14 3.03
N ALA A 204 -14.19 6.31 3.51
CA ALA A 204 -12.86 6.87 3.36
C ALA A 204 -12.39 7.49 4.69
N PRO A 205 -11.95 6.68 5.66
CA PRO A 205 -11.74 7.12 7.06
C PRO A 205 -10.46 7.95 7.30
N TYR A 206 -9.70 8.28 6.27
CA TYR A 206 -8.57 9.22 6.37
C TYR A 206 -8.98 10.70 6.15
N LEU A 207 -10.28 10.99 6.17
CA LEU A 207 -10.81 12.34 6.04
C LEU A 207 -10.84 13.02 7.41
N GLU A 208 -9.69 13.41 7.93
CA GLU A 208 -9.49 13.87 9.32
C GLU A 208 -10.45 14.95 9.78
N GLU A 209 -10.96 15.79 8.87
CA GLU A 209 -11.94 16.83 9.20
C GLU A 209 -13.35 16.28 9.46
N PHE A 210 -13.67 15.13 8.87
CA PHE A 210 -14.97 14.49 8.94
C PHE A 210 -14.99 13.25 9.79
N ASP A 211 -13.81 12.69 10.12
CA ASP A 211 -13.71 11.50 10.93
C ASP A 211 -14.28 11.76 12.33
N PRO A 212 -15.09 10.85 12.86
CA PRO A 212 -15.52 10.93 14.23
C PRO A 212 -14.31 10.86 15.17
N ALA A 213 -14.43 11.48 16.32
CA ALA A 213 -13.43 11.32 17.37
C ALA A 213 -13.29 9.83 17.69
N VAL A 214 -12.04 9.34 17.77
CA VAL A 214 -11.76 7.98 18.22
C VAL A 214 -11.68 7.96 19.73
N ASP A 215 -12.13 6.85 20.35
CA ASP A 215 -11.95 6.64 21.78
C ASP A 215 -10.47 6.32 22.03
N VAL A 216 -9.77 7.21 22.69
CA VAL A 216 -8.41 6.98 23.17
C VAL A 216 -8.50 6.05 24.36
N LEU A 217 -7.90 4.86 24.27
CA LEU A 217 -7.89 3.85 25.31
C LEU A 217 -6.80 4.14 26.34
N SER A 218 -5.62 4.55 25.88
CA SER A 218 -4.48 4.85 26.74
C SER A 218 -3.45 5.69 26.02
N ALA A 219 -2.73 6.54 26.74
CA ALA A 219 -1.47 7.07 26.27
C ALA A 219 -0.42 5.95 26.27
N ILE A 220 0.54 6.01 25.34
CA ILE A 220 1.67 5.09 25.28
C ILE A 220 2.90 5.85 25.75
N THR A 221 3.55 5.36 26.80
CA THR A 221 4.70 6.03 27.44
C THR A 221 6.04 5.60 26.85
N ALA A 222 6.11 4.36 26.34
CA ALA A 222 7.32 3.85 25.71
C ALA A 222 7.02 2.75 24.68
N GLY A 223 7.87 2.68 23.67
CA GLY A 223 7.90 1.62 22.67
C GLY A 223 9.14 1.75 21.81
N VAL A 224 9.68 0.63 21.33
CA VAL A 224 10.87 0.60 20.50
C VAL A 224 10.52 0.02 19.14
N ARG A 225 10.86 0.73 18.07
CA ARG A 225 10.68 0.28 16.68
C ARG A 225 11.21 -1.15 16.48
N GLY A 226 10.41 -2.00 15.86
CA GLY A 226 10.76 -3.39 15.61
C GLY A 226 10.57 -4.33 16.81
N LYS A 227 10.12 -3.83 17.97
CA LYS A 227 9.71 -4.65 19.12
C LYS A 227 8.20 -4.77 19.17
N THR A 228 7.70 -5.79 19.87
CA THR A 228 6.28 -6.12 19.98
C THR A 228 5.68 -5.72 21.32
N GLN A 229 6.31 -4.83 22.07
CA GLN A 229 5.87 -4.40 23.40
C GLN A 229 5.78 -2.89 23.49
N ILE A 230 4.77 -2.42 24.19
CA ILE A 230 4.57 -1.01 24.55
C ILE A 230 4.23 -0.90 26.04
N GLU A 231 4.57 0.24 26.63
CA GLU A 231 4.15 0.62 27.99
C GLU A 231 3.01 1.64 27.87
N VAL A 232 1.94 1.45 28.66
CA VAL A 232 0.72 2.27 28.60
C VAL A 232 0.37 2.83 29.96
N THR A 233 -0.41 3.93 30.00
CA THR A 233 -0.87 4.54 31.26
C THR A 233 -2.11 3.86 31.85
N ASP A 234 -2.99 3.33 30.99
CA ASP A 234 -4.33 2.83 31.36
C ASP A 234 -4.55 1.42 30.78
N PRO A 235 -3.84 0.40 31.28
CA PRO A 235 -3.92 -0.95 30.73
C PRO A 235 -5.30 -1.59 30.87
N ASP A 236 -6.10 -1.20 31.86
CA ASP A 236 -7.45 -1.73 32.11
C ASP A 236 -8.45 -1.40 30.98
N ASN A 237 -8.17 -0.39 30.16
CA ASN A 237 -8.98 -0.03 29.01
C ASN A 237 -8.69 -0.90 27.78
N ILE A 238 -7.66 -1.74 27.83
CA ILE A 238 -7.20 -2.60 26.72
C ILE A 238 -7.44 -4.05 27.10
N LYS A 239 -7.81 -4.90 26.13
CA LYS A 239 -8.08 -6.33 26.37
C LYS A 239 -7.24 -7.21 25.46
N ALA A 240 -6.77 -8.34 25.98
CA ALA A 240 -6.14 -9.37 25.17
C ALA A 240 -7.11 -9.85 24.07
N GLY A 241 -6.59 -10.03 22.85
CA GLY A 241 -7.38 -10.36 21.66
C GLY A 241 -8.03 -9.15 20.96
N GLN A 242 -8.10 -7.99 21.61
CA GLN A 242 -8.66 -6.77 21.02
C GLN A 242 -7.78 -6.28 19.85
N ILE A 243 -8.41 -5.74 18.82
CA ILE A 243 -7.75 -4.98 17.77
C ILE A 243 -7.79 -3.51 18.18
N ILE A 244 -6.63 -2.88 18.21
CA ILE A 244 -6.46 -1.46 18.54
C ILE A 244 -5.69 -0.77 17.41
N GLN A 245 -5.72 0.55 17.40
CA GLN A 245 -4.92 1.34 16.50
C GLN A 245 -3.93 2.19 17.28
N LEU A 246 -2.64 1.97 17.07
CA LEU A 246 -1.59 2.86 17.55
C LEU A 246 -1.54 4.07 16.63
N GLN A 247 -1.53 5.25 17.20
CA GLN A 247 -1.62 6.50 16.45
C GLN A 247 -0.50 7.45 16.89
N TRP A 248 0.48 7.71 16.00
CA TRP A 248 1.51 8.73 16.20
C TRP A 248 0.97 10.10 15.80
N LEU A 249 1.09 11.04 16.71
CA LEU A 249 0.50 12.36 16.57
C LEU A 249 1.39 13.27 15.74
N ASN A 250 0.77 14.04 14.85
CA ASN A 250 1.46 15.06 14.06
C ASN A 250 1.68 16.32 14.90
N ARG A 251 2.91 16.58 15.26
CA ARG A 251 3.35 17.84 15.85
C ARG A 251 4.08 18.68 14.81
N THR A 252 3.74 19.97 14.72
CA THR A 252 4.35 20.89 13.75
C THR A 252 5.44 21.74 14.41
N GLY A 253 6.33 22.32 13.60
CA GLY A 253 7.43 23.17 14.05
C GLY A 253 8.70 22.39 14.35
N PRO A 254 9.56 22.88 15.26
CA PRO A 254 10.83 22.22 15.59
C PRO A 254 10.66 20.80 16.13
N ASP A 255 9.51 20.51 16.73
CA ASP A 255 9.19 19.23 17.35
C ASP A 255 8.46 18.27 16.41
N ALA A 256 8.48 18.51 15.10
CA ALA A 256 7.85 17.65 14.07
C ALA A 256 8.60 16.32 13.91
N SER A 257 8.75 15.54 14.98
CA SER A 257 9.61 14.35 15.03
C SER A 257 9.08 13.22 14.16
N ILE A 258 7.75 13.05 14.07
CA ILE A 258 7.18 12.02 13.19
C ILE A 258 7.41 12.33 11.72
N LEU A 259 7.35 13.61 11.31
CA LEU A 259 7.68 14.03 9.95
C LEU A 259 9.14 13.74 9.62
N LYS A 260 10.06 14.00 10.58
CA LYS A 260 11.48 13.66 10.42
C LYS A 260 11.70 12.16 10.35
N ALA A 261 10.96 11.38 11.12
CA ALA A 261 11.04 9.92 11.08
C ALA A 261 10.58 9.34 9.74
N ILE A 262 9.58 9.96 9.09
CA ILE A 262 9.06 9.55 7.78
C ILE A 262 9.95 10.07 6.64
N TYR A 263 10.31 11.35 6.65
CA TYR A 263 10.88 12.04 5.49
C TYR A 263 12.35 12.43 5.63
N GLY A 264 12.97 12.19 6.78
CA GLY A 264 14.34 12.64 7.03
C GLY A 264 14.48 14.15 6.79
N GLU A 265 15.51 14.56 6.07
CA GLU A 265 15.77 15.97 5.75
C GLU A 265 14.71 16.60 4.82
N GLN A 266 13.91 15.78 4.13
CA GLN A 266 12.85 16.27 3.24
C GLN A 266 11.58 16.70 3.97
N HIS A 267 11.49 16.55 5.28
CA HIS A 267 10.35 17.01 6.07
C HIS A 267 10.04 18.51 5.87
N ALA A 268 11.02 19.31 5.45
CA ALA A 268 10.83 20.73 5.14
C ALA A 268 9.99 20.97 3.86
N LEU A 269 9.90 19.96 2.97
CA LEU A 269 9.06 20.01 1.76
C LEU A 269 7.60 19.70 2.05
N ALA A 270 7.25 19.41 3.31
CA ALA A 270 5.90 19.08 3.71
C ALA A 270 4.89 20.11 3.18
N GLY A 271 3.88 19.57 2.49
CA GLY A 271 2.85 20.37 1.84
C GLY A 271 1.88 21.05 2.79
N SER A 272 0.60 21.10 2.42
CA SER A 272 -0.40 21.85 3.17
C SER A 272 -1.39 21.00 3.95
N HIS A 273 -1.48 19.70 3.67
CA HIS A 273 -2.53 18.85 4.24
C HIS A 273 -2.14 18.24 5.58
N HIS A 274 -1.41 17.14 5.61
CA HIS A 274 -1.05 16.41 6.84
C HIS A 274 -0.35 17.28 7.88
N TRP A 275 0.28 18.34 7.41
CA TRP A 275 1.15 19.21 8.18
C TRP A 275 0.39 20.32 8.89
N THR A 276 -0.87 20.54 8.52
CA THR A 276 -1.72 21.59 9.11
C THR A 276 -2.59 21.06 10.26
N PHE A 277 -2.79 19.74 10.36
CA PHE A 277 -3.60 19.14 11.42
C PHE A 277 -2.72 18.75 12.61
N LYS A 278 -2.53 19.69 13.53
CA LYS A 278 -1.78 19.45 14.77
C LYS A 278 -2.50 18.42 15.65
N GLU A 279 -1.71 17.61 16.37
CA GLU A 279 -2.21 16.61 17.31
C GLU A 279 -3.19 15.58 16.67
N ARG A 280 -3.21 15.48 15.36
CA ARG A 280 -3.96 14.46 14.63
C ARG A 280 -3.06 13.29 14.28
N PRO A 281 -3.59 12.07 14.17
CA PRO A 281 -2.83 10.91 13.77
C PRO A 281 -2.30 11.07 12.34
N LEU A 282 -0.98 11.09 12.18
CA LEU A 282 -0.33 11.07 10.86
C LEU A 282 0.06 9.66 10.46
N VAL A 283 0.48 8.84 11.41
CA VAL A 283 0.83 7.43 11.21
C VAL A 283 -0.09 6.58 12.05
N ARG A 284 -0.60 5.51 11.47
CA ARG A 284 -1.54 4.58 12.09
C ARG A 284 -1.05 3.15 11.92
N GLN A 285 -1.06 2.37 12.99
CA GLN A 285 -0.77 0.93 12.98
C GLN A 285 -1.90 0.19 13.66
N THR A 286 -2.73 -0.49 12.88
CA THR A 286 -3.80 -1.33 13.42
C THR A 286 -3.24 -2.71 13.74
N VAL A 287 -3.38 -3.14 14.99
CA VAL A 287 -2.71 -4.33 15.54
C VAL A 287 -3.56 -5.06 16.55
N ARG A 288 -3.39 -6.38 16.67
CA ARG A 288 -4.02 -7.20 17.70
C ARG A 288 -3.15 -7.21 18.97
N VAL A 289 -3.80 -7.09 20.12
CA VAL A 289 -3.19 -7.27 21.45
C VAL A 289 -3.06 -8.77 21.74
N GLU A 290 -1.86 -9.25 22.04
CA GLU A 290 -1.63 -10.66 22.43
C GLU A 290 -1.86 -10.89 23.92
N SER A 291 -1.26 -10.05 24.77
CA SER A 291 -1.36 -10.16 26.23
C SER A 291 -1.07 -8.83 26.93
N ILE A 292 -1.44 -8.74 28.19
CA ILE A 292 -1.20 -7.57 29.05
C ILE A 292 -0.62 -8.08 30.37
N THR A 293 0.43 -7.43 30.85
CA THR A 293 1.07 -7.74 32.13
C THR A 293 1.50 -6.44 32.81
N GLY A 294 0.80 -6.03 33.86
CA GLY A 294 0.96 -4.68 34.44
C GLY A 294 0.67 -3.62 33.38
N ASP A 295 1.57 -2.67 33.23
CA ASP A 295 1.46 -1.60 32.25
C ASP A 295 2.01 -1.99 30.86
N THR A 296 2.57 -3.20 30.72
CA THR A 296 3.13 -3.70 29.47
C THR A 296 2.07 -4.40 28.62
N VAL A 297 1.85 -3.93 27.41
CA VAL A 297 0.98 -4.55 26.39
C VAL A 297 1.85 -5.21 25.32
N LYS A 298 1.66 -6.51 25.11
CA LYS A 298 2.28 -7.26 24.01
C LYS A 298 1.39 -7.26 22.79
N LEU A 299 1.96 -6.93 21.65
CA LEU A 299 1.32 -6.80 20.35
C LEU A 299 1.67 -8.00 19.46
N ALA A 300 0.77 -8.36 18.56
CA ALA A 300 1.00 -9.40 17.55
C ALA A 300 1.95 -8.96 16.42
N ASP A 301 2.29 -7.69 16.36
CA ASP A 301 3.11 -7.07 15.31
C ASP A 301 4.19 -6.18 15.92
N ALA A 302 5.28 -6.00 15.16
CA ALA A 302 6.38 -5.14 15.54
C ALA A 302 6.05 -3.66 15.32
N LEU A 303 6.46 -2.79 16.25
CA LEU A 303 6.24 -1.35 16.17
C LEU A 303 6.87 -0.72 14.93
N LEU A 304 6.10 0.11 14.28
CA LEU A 304 6.50 0.86 13.09
C LEU A 304 7.52 1.96 13.38
N HIS A 305 7.37 2.67 14.49
CA HIS A 305 8.27 3.72 14.98
C HIS A 305 8.51 3.58 16.49
N ASP A 306 9.54 4.24 16.98
CA ASP A 306 9.72 4.45 18.42
C ASP A 306 8.54 5.26 18.98
N ILE A 307 8.27 5.06 20.27
CA ILE A 307 7.31 5.85 21.03
C ILE A 307 8.02 6.38 22.28
N ASN A 308 8.06 7.69 22.43
CA ASN A 308 8.69 8.41 23.53
C ASN A 308 8.17 9.86 23.54
N GLU A 309 8.71 10.71 24.41
CA GLU A 309 8.31 12.11 24.53
C GLU A 309 8.41 12.92 23.23
N THR A 310 9.36 12.58 22.35
CA THR A 310 9.55 13.27 21.06
C THR A 310 8.70 12.68 19.92
N LEU A 311 8.27 11.43 20.07
CA LEU A 311 7.39 10.70 19.15
C LEU A 311 6.16 10.19 19.89
N PRO A 312 5.29 11.09 20.36
CA PRO A 312 4.14 10.70 21.16
C PRO A 312 3.10 9.92 20.35
N ALA A 313 2.55 8.90 20.99
CA ALA A 313 1.50 8.08 20.43
C ALA A 313 0.46 7.71 21.50
N HIS A 314 -0.70 7.32 21.05
CA HIS A 314 -1.71 6.71 21.91
C HIS A 314 -2.29 5.45 21.27
N ALA A 315 -2.86 4.58 22.10
CA ALA A 315 -3.69 3.48 21.69
C ALA A 315 -5.14 3.95 21.60
N ALA A 316 -5.79 3.72 20.47
CA ALA A 316 -7.18 4.09 20.22
C ALA A 316 -8.03 2.86 19.91
N SER A 317 -9.34 2.97 20.11
CA SER A 317 -10.30 1.97 19.66
C SER A 317 -10.28 1.88 18.13
N TRP A 318 -10.44 0.67 17.60
CA TRP A 318 -10.62 0.44 16.17
C TRP A 318 -11.90 -0.36 15.94
N ARG A 319 -12.68 0.05 14.93
CA ARG A 319 -13.90 -0.63 14.50
C ARG A 319 -13.75 -1.15 13.10
N GLY A 320 -14.08 -2.40 12.89
CA GLY A 320 -13.98 -3.03 11.59
C GLY A 320 -14.43 -4.47 11.59
N LEU A 321 -14.32 -5.10 10.45
CA LEU A 321 -14.70 -6.49 10.20
C LEU A 321 -13.46 -7.39 10.20
N VAL A 322 -13.63 -8.64 10.59
CA VAL A 322 -12.57 -9.65 10.61
C VAL A 322 -12.98 -10.91 9.85
N ASN A 323 -12.00 -11.62 9.28
CA ASN A 323 -12.19 -12.87 8.55
C ASN A 323 -13.18 -12.74 7.37
N ILE A 324 -12.96 -11.75 6.51
CA ILE A 324 -13.70 -11.60 5.26
C ILE A 324 -12.93 -12.25 4.13
N GLY A 325 -13.56 -13.15 3.38
CA GLY A 325 -12.98 -13.78 2.20
C GLY A 325 -13.79 -13.49 0.94
N ILE A 326 -13.10 -13.19 -0.16
CA ILE A 326 -13.69 -13.09 -1.50
C ILE A 326 -12.85 -13.95 -2.42
N GLU A 327 -13.42 -15.03 -2.96
CA GLU A 327 -12.60 -16.04 -3.61
C GLU A 327 -13.26 -16.77 -4.76
N ASP A 328 -12.42 -17.28 -5.67
CA ASP A 328 -12.78 -18.24 -6.72
C ASP A 328 -13.83 -17.70 -7.70
N MET A 329 -13.66 -16.49 -8.25
CA MET A 329 -14.60 -15.92 -9.20
C MET A 329 -13.98 -14.93 -10.19
N HIS A 330 -14.72 -14.69 -11.27
CA HIS A 330 -14.46 -13.66 -12.25
C HIS A 330 -15.40 -12.47 -12.03
N LEU A 331 -14.86 -11.26 -11.91
CA LEU A 331 -15.60 -10.01 -11.91
C LEU A 331 -15.45 -9.35 -13.28
N SER A 332 -16.55 -9.09 -13.98
CA SER A 332 -16.50 -8.54 -15.32
C SER A 332 -17.33 -7.26 -15.47
N PHE A 333 -16.80 -6.36 -16.28
CA PHE A 333 -17.41 -5.08 -16.62
C PHE A 333 -17.50 -4.93 -18.14
N PRO A 334 -18.41 -4.07 -18.66
CA PRO A 334 -18.54 -3.84 -20.10
C PRO A 334 -17.22 -3.38 -20.75
N ASP A 335 -16.96 -3.85 -21.95
CA ASP A 335 -15.93 -3.30 -22.81
C ASP A 335 -16.37 -1.93 -23.35
N SER A 336 -16.05 -0.89 -22.61
CA SER A 336 -16.36 0.50 -22.95
C SER A 336 -15.11 1.37 -22.84
N PRO A 337 -15.02 2.48 -23.57
CA PRO A 337 -13.88 3.38 -23.47
C PRO A 337 -13.63 3.84 -22.03
N SER A 338 -12.36 3.97 -21.63
CA SER A 338 -12.00 4.64 -20.40
C SER A 338 -12.22 6.14 -20.52
N PHE A 339 -12.68 6.77 -19.46
CA PHE A 339 -12.72 8.23 -19.34
C PHE A 339 -11.33 8.78 -19.00
N GLY A 340 -11.21 10.07 -18.82
CA GLY A 340 -9.97 10.69 -18.37
C GLY A 340 -9.57 10.23 -16.96
N HIS A 341 -8.31 10.48 -16.59
CA HIS A 341 -7.82 10.25 -15.23
C HIS A 341 -8.63 11.10 -14.24
N HIS A 342 -9.04 10.52 -13.14
CA HIS A 342 -9.95 11.06 -12.14
C HIS A 342 -11.41 11.28 -12.62
N LEU A 343 -11.76 10.77 -13.80
CA LEU A 343 -13.13 10.83 -14.33
C LEU A 343 -13.76 9.44 -14.46
N GLU A 344 -13.18 8.44 -13.82
CA GLU A 344 -13.65 7.06 -13.82
C GLU A 344 -15.07 6.98 -13.25
N GLU A 345 -15.96 6.28 -13.94
CA GLU A 345 -17.36 6.16 -13.53
C GLU A 345 -17.61 5.13 -12.43
N GLY A 346 -16.58 4.37 -12.05
CA GLY A 346 -16.63 3.41 -10.97
C GLY A 346 -17.04 2.00 -11.43
N TYR A 347 -16.44 1.50 -12.49
CA TYR A 347 -16.40 0.06 -12.74
C TYR A 347 -15.34 -0.57 -11.81
N ASN A 348 -15.59 -0.49 -10.49
CA ASN A 348 -14.67 -0.94 -9.46
C ASN A 348 -15.10 -2.31 -8.93
N GLY A 349 -14.16 -3.25 -8.83
CA GLY A 349 -14.43 -4.62 -8.40
C GLY A 349 -14.69 -4.70 -6.90
N ILE A 350 -13.62 -4.77 -6.11
CA ILE A 350 -13.68 -5.00 -4.67
C ILE A 350 -13.18 -3.77 -3.92
N TYR A 351 -13.86 -3.42 -2.84
CA TYR A 351 -13.44 -2.36 -1.94
C TYR A 351 -13.47 -2.83 -0.48
N PHE A 352 -12.28 -2.96 0.13
CA PHE A 352 -12.13 -3.25 1.54
C PHE A 352 -12.00 -1.96 2.34
N THR A 353 -12.90 -1.72 3.28
CA THR A 353 -12.76 -0.66 4.28
C THR A 353 -12.87 -1.20 5.68
N SER A 354 -11.96 -0.80 6.56
CA SER A 354 -11.95 -1.23 7.97
C SER A 354 -12.04 -2.76 8.11
N ALA A 355 -11.18 -3.49 7.39
CA ALA A 355 -11.06 -4.94 7.46
C ALA A 355 -9.73 -5.37 8.10
N PHE A 356 -9.76 -6.45 8.87
CA PHE A 356 -8.60 -7.03 9.52
C PHE A 356 -8.57 -8.56 9.34
N ASP A 357 -7.37 -9.16 9.17
CA ASP A 357 -7.25 -10.61 8.93
C ASP A 357 -8.22 -11.11 7.84
N SER A 358 -8.16 -10.52 6.64
CA SER A 358 -9.11 -10.78 5.55
C SER A 358 -8.39 -11.02 4.23
N TRP A 359 -9.10 -11.53 3.21
CA TRP A 359 -8.44 -11.91 1.96
C TRP A 359 -9.31 -11.76 0.72
N ALA A 360 -8.63 -11.61 -0.44
CA ALA A 360 -9.20 -11.81 -1.76
C ALA A 360 -8.25 -12.73 -2.55
N ARG A 361 -8.75 -13.82 -3.13
CA ARG A 361 -7.88 -14.77 -3.85
C ARG A 361 -8.54 -15.48 -5.02
N ASN A 362 -7.70 -15.97 -5.94
CA ASN A 362 -8.13 -16.72 -7.11
C ASN A 362 -9.17 -15.94 -7.93
N LEU A 363 -8.86 -14.69 -8.26
CA LEU A 363 -9.78 -13.79 -8.94
C LEU A 363 -9.27 -13.45 -10.34
N LYS A 364 -10.20 -13.30 -11.27
CA LYS A 364 -10.01 -12.58 -12.51
C LYS A 364 -10.89 -11.32 -12.50
N VAL A 365 -10.35 -10.18 -12.93
CA VAL A 365 -11.11 -8.93 -13.05
C VAL A 365 -10.89 -8.35 -14.45
N THR A 366 -11.98 -8.18 -15.20
CA THR A 366 -11.91 -7.76 -16.60
C THR A 366 -12.62 -6.42 -16.81
N ASN A 367 -11.94 -5.49 -17.49
CA ASN A 367 -12.45 -4.15 -17.84
C ASN A 367 -12.86 -3.28 -16.66
N ALA A 368 -12.19 -3.43 -15.51
CA ALA A 368 -12.41 -2.57 -14.34
C ALA A 368 -11.76 -1.18 -14.51
N ASP A 369 -12.33 -0.16 -13.87
CA ASP A 369 -11.63 1.09 -13.56
C ASP A 369 -10.63 0.86 -12.43
N SER A 370 -11.02 0.11 -11.38
CA SER A 370 -10.14 -0.36 -10.32
C SER A 370 -10.52 -1.78 -9.93
N ALA A 371 -9.55 -2.72 -9.94
CA ALA A 371 -9.89 -4.11 -9.66
C ALA A 371 -10.07 -4.34 -8.15
N LEU A 372 -9.17 -3.79 -7.30
CA LEU A 372 -9.24 -3.92 -5.86
C LEU A 372 -8.71 -2.65 -5.18
N LEU A 373 -9.51 -2.12 -4.27
CA LEU A 373 -9.18 -0.97 -3.43
C LEU A 373 -9.22 -1.36 -1.95
N SER A 374 -8.32 -0.79 -1.13
CA SER A 374 -8.30 -1.01 0.31
C SER A 374 -7.97 0.25 1.09
N TYR A 375 -8.70 0.49 2.21
CA TYR A 375 -8.52 1.61 3.13
C TYR A 375 -8.73 1.20 4.59
N ASN A 376 -8.04 1.86 5.53
CA ASN A 376 -8.15 1.69 6.99
C ASN A 376 -8.17 0.22 7.44
N SER A 377 -7.40 -0.60 6.78
CA SER A 377 -7.39 -2.04 6.96
C SER A 377 -5.99 -2.54 7.31
N ALA A 378 -5.90 -3.73 7.89
CA ALA A 378 -4.60 -4.33 8.17
C ALA A 378 -4.64 -5.86 8.04
N ASN A 379 -3.46 -6.46 7.84
CA ASN A 379 -3.29 -7.91 7.74
C ASN A 379 -4.16 -8.53 6.64
N LEU A 380 -4.20 -7.89 5.47
CA LEU A 380 -4.91 -8.44 4.31
C LEU A 380 -3.97 -9.24 3.41
N THR A 381 -4.48 -10.31 2.82
CA THR A 381 -3.81 -11.07 1.77
C THR A 381 -4.61 -11.00 0.47
N PHE A 382 -4.00 -10.49 -0.58
CA PHE A 382 -4.51 -10.52 -1.95
C PHE A 382 -3.64 -11.47 -2.77
N GLU A 383 -4.20 -12.53 -3.30
CA GLU A 383 -3.40 -13.62 -3.86
C GLU A 383 -3.99 -14.17 -5.16
N ASN A 384 -3.12 -14.47 -6.13
CA ASN A 384 -3.51 -15.06 -7.41
C ASN A 384 -4.63 -14.26 -8.09
N ILE A 385 -4.35 -12.99 -8.39
CA ILE A 385 -5.29 -12.08 -9.04
C ILE A 385 -4.78 -11.74 -10.44
N VAL A 386 -5.66 -11.89 -11.43
CA VAL A 386 -5.43 -11.52 -12.83
C VAL A 386 -6.30 -10.34 -13.18
N THR A 387 -5.71 -9.24 -13.63
CA THR A 387 -6.45 -8.11 -14.24
C THR A 387 -6.26 -8.13 -15.75
N ASP A 388 -7.35 -7.87 -16.50
CA ASP A 388 -7.36 -8.01 -17.95
C ASP A 388 -8.35 -7.03 -18.60
N GLY A 389 -8.32 -6.92 -19.91
CA GLY A 389 -9.29 -6.18 -20.71
C GLY A 389 -8.72 -4.98 -21.46
N ASN A 390 -9.59 -4.27 -22.18
CA ASN A 390 -9.23 -3.17 -23.08
C ASN A 390 -9.25 -1.80 -22.39
N ARG A 391 -9.90 -1.69 -21.24
CA ARG A 391 -9.97 -0.43 -20.48
C ARG A 391 -8.63 -0.12 -19.83
N THR A 392 -8.21 1.14 -19.91
CA THR A 392 -7.13 1.64 -19.07
C THR A 392 -7.66 1.80 -17.65
N ALA A 393 -7.20 0.96 -16.73
CA ALA A 393 -7.59 1.02 -15.34
C ALA A 393 -6.84 2.13 -14.57
N HIS A 394 -7.42 2.61 -13.50
CA HIS A 394 -6.75 3.48 -12.53
C HIS A 394 -5.83 2.64 -11.64
N TYR A 395 -6.37 1.63 -10.95
CA TYR A 395 -5.62 0.72 -10.10
C TYR A 395 -5.85 -0.76 -10.46
N ALA A 396 -4.78 -1.56 -10.42
CA ALA A 396 -4.93 -3.01 -10.34
C ALA A 396 -5.22 -3.41 -8.89
N VAL A 397 -4.31 -3.12 -7.98
CA VAL A 397 -4.49 -3.25 -6.53
C VAL A 397 -4.04 -1.94 -5.90
N HIS A 398 -4.85 -1.38 -5.01
CA HIS A 398 -4.57 -0.14 -4.30
C HIS A 398 -4.44 -0.39 -2.81
N MET A 399 -3.36 0.09 -2.22
CA MET A 399 -3.09 0.03 -0.79
C MET A 399 -3.02 1.45 -0.24
N GLY A 400 -4.11 1.96 0.37
CA GLY A 400 -4.16 3.29 0.96
C GLY A 400 -4.58 3.27 2.42
N ASN A 401 -3.88 3.98 3.30
CA ASN A 401 -4.12 3.98 4.74
C ASN A 401 -4.28 2.56 5.34
N VAL A 402 -3.38 1.67 4.94
CA VAL A 402 -3.39 0.25 5.36
C VAL A 402 -2.03 -0.15 5.95
N HIS A 403 -2.05 -1.20 6.76
CA HIS A 403 -0.85 -1.71 7.43
C HIS A 403 -0.73 -3.22 7.24
N ASN A 404 0.50 -3.72 6.96
CA ASN A 404 0.76 -5.15 6.80
C ASN A 404 -0.14 -5.85 5.76
N VAL A 405 -0.34 -5.24 4.60
CA VAL A 405 -1.06 -5.87 3.49
C VAL A 405 -0.07 -6.50 2.53
N ILE A 406 -0.34 -7.72 2.10
CA ILE A 406 0.41 -8.37 1.02
C ILE A 406 -0.48 -8.61 -0.20
N ALA A 407 0.03 -8.24 -1.38
CA ALA A 407 -0.52 -8.67 -2.66
C ALA A 407 0.51 -9.53 -3.38
N LYS A 408 0.20 -10.81 -3.58
CA LYS A 408 1.13 -11.79 -4.14
C LYS A 408 0.55 -12.52 -5.35
N ASP A 409 1.45 -12.95 -6.25
CA ASP A 409 1.08 -13.72 -7.45
C ASP A 409 0.09 -12.96 -8.35
N LEU A 410 0.36 -11.66 -8.57
CA LEU A 410 -0.47 -10.82 -9.42
C LEU A 410 -0.03 -10.91 -10.88
N ARG A 411 -0.98 -10.96 -11.81
CA ARG A 411 -0.74 -10.83 -13.25
C ARG A 411 -1.58 -9.70 -13.83
N ILE A 412 -0.92 -8.62 -14.22
CA ILE A 412 -1.55 -7.40 -14.73
C ILE A 412 -1.37 -7.37 -16.25
N LEU A 413 -2.42 -7.78 -16.97
CA LEU A 413 -2.41 -7.97 -18.42
C LEU A 413 -2.91 -6.73 -19.18
N ASN A 414 -3.72 -5.88 -18.56
CA ASN A 414 -4.23 -4.63 -19.13
C ASN A 414 -3.35 -3.44 -18.79
N ARG A 415 -3.59 -2.31 -19.46
CA ARG A 415 -2.95 -1.04 -19.10
C ARG A 415 -3.55 -0.53 -17.79
N VAL A 416 -2.69 -0.18 -16.84
CA VAL A 416 -3.07 0.41 -15.54
C VAL A 416 -2.22 1.64 -15.28
N ARG A 417 -2.81 2.74 -14.78
CA ARG A 417 -2.06 3.97 -14.46
C ARG A 417 -1.15 3.77 -13.27
N HIS A 418 -1.68 3.19 -12.21
CA HIS A 418 -0.99 2.89 -10.97
C HIS A 418 -1.00 1.37 -10.77
N SER A 419 -0.09 0.67 -11.47
CA SER A 419 -0.13 -0.80 -11.56
C SER A 419 0.05 -1.47 -10.20
N LEU A 420 1.07 -1.07 -9.44
CA LEU A 420 1.30 -1.47 -8.05
C LEU A 420 1.46 -0.18 -7.24
N THR A 421 0.51 0.14 -6.37
CA THR A 421 0.52 1.43 -5.68
C THR A 421 0.50 1.29 -4.16
N PHE A 422 1.49 1.88 -3.51
CA PHE A 422 1.46 2.23 -2.09
C PHE A 422 0.95 3.66 -1.99
N ASN A 423 -0.30 3.82 -1.58
CA ASN A 423 -0.94 5.11 -1.52
C ASN A 423 -0.93 5.66 -0.08
N THR A 424 -1.40 6.87 0.10
CA THR A 424 -1.45 7.66 1.33
C THR A 424 -1.45 6.82 2.60
N GLN A 425 -0.45 7.04 3.48
CA GLN A 425 -0.34 6.42 4.81
C GLN A 425 -0.24 4.88 4.82
N SER A 426 0.00 4.21 3.69
CA SER A 426 0.25 2.77 3.70
C SER A 426 1.64 2.45 4.27
N THR A 427 1.72 1.40 5.10
CA THR A 427 2.95 1.03 5.80
C THR A 427 3.13 -0.48 5.90
N LYS A 428 4.38 -0.94 5.78
CA LYS A 428 4.74 -2.37 5.87
C LYS A 428 4.01 -3.26 4.86
N CYS A 429 3.54 -2.67 3.78
CA CYS A 429 2.84 -3.38 2.72
C CYS A 429 3.82 -4.00 1.72
N VAL A 430 3.41 -5.08 1.09
CA VAL A 430 4.26 -5.88 0.20
C VAL A 430 3.53 -6.19 -1.10
N TYR A 431 4.17 -5.89 -2.23
CA TYR A 431 3.86 -6.53 -3.50
C TYR A 431 4.91 -7.60 -3.75
N HIS A 432 4.49 -8.87 -3.81
CA HIS A 432 5.36 -10.02 -3.95
C HIS A 432 5.02 -10.81 -5.20
N ASN A 433 6.05 -11.19 -5.99
CA ASN A 433 5.89 -12.01 -7.20
C ASN A 433 4.80 -11.50 -8.16
N ALA A 434 4.75 -10.19 -8.39
CA ALA A 434 3.82 -9.57 -9.33
C ALA A 434 4.45 -9.48 -10.73
N GLU A 435 3.66 -9.69 -11.79
CA GLU A 435 4.08 -9.53 -13.17
C GLU A 435 3.18 -8.52 -13.91
N ILE A 436 3.81 -7.47 -14.49
CA ILE A 436 3.11 -6.40 -15.20
C ILE A 436 3.54 -6.42 -16.67
N PHE A 437 2.58 -6.60 -17.57
CA PHE A 437 2.83 -6.81 -18.99
C PHE A 437 2.76 -5.54 -19.83
N ILE A 438 2.02 -4.51 -19.40
CA ILE A 438 1.78 -3.29 -20.18
C ILE A 438 1.98 -2.05 -19.32
N ALA A 439 2.88 -1.16 -19.75
CA ALA A 439 3.12 0.14 -19.12
C ALA A 439 3.26 0.07 -17.57
N PRO A 440 4.24 -0.69 -17.06
CA PRO A 440 4.39 -0.91 -15.64
C PRO A 440 4.70 0.39 -14.89
N VAL A 441 4.09 0.53 -13.70
CA VAL A 441 4.36 1.62 -12.76
C VAL A 441 4.46 1.04 -11.35
N LEU A 442 5.60 1.26 -10.70
CA LEU A 442 5.81 1.02 -9.27
C LEU A 442 5.57 2.35 -8.55
N ASP A 443 4.35 2.51 -8.07
CA ASP A 443 3.83 3.77 -7.61
C ASP A 443 3.93 3.89 -6.09
N GLN A 444 4.51 5.00 -5.64
CA GLN A 444 4.61 5.38 -4.24
C GLN A 444 3.84 6.70 -4.09
N HIS A 445 2.53 6.60 -4.10
CA HIS A 445 1.61 7.70 -4.38
C HIS A 445 1.08 8.37 -3.13
N ALA A 446 1.16 9.69 -3.09
CA ALA A 446 0.67 10.55 -2.02
C ALA A 446 1.38 10.36 -0.66
N GLY A 447 1.13 11.25 0.26
CA GLY A 447 1.96 11.44 1.44
C GLY A 447 1.89 10.36 2.52
N ALA A 448 2.96 10.28 3.28
CA ALA A 448 3.14 9.45 4.47
C ALA A 448 3.10 7.92 4.24
N ASN A 449 3.06 7.43 2.99
CA ASN A 449 3.35 6.02 2.75
C ASN A 449 4.86 5.78 2.96
N HIS A 450 5.25 4.76 3.69
CA HIS A 450 6.65 4.48 4.01
C HIS A 450 6.88 3.05 4.49
N GLN A 451 8.13 2.59 4.42
CA GLN A 451 8.49 1.23 4.81
C GLN A 451 7.66 0.17 4.09
N ASN A 452 7.49 0.30 2.76
CA ASN A 452 6.80 -0.67 1.91
C ASN A 452 7.78 -1.41 1.00
N LEU A 453 7.38 -2.54 0.43
CA LEU A 453 8.26 -3.44 -0.32
C LEU A 453 7.68 -3.85 -1.67
N PHE A 454 8.44 -3.61 -2.74
CA PHE A 454 8.30 -4.30 -4.02
C PHE A 454 9.30 -5.46 -4.04
N ASP A 455 8.83 -6.70 -4.03
CA ASP A 455 9.61 -7.91 -3.83
C ASP A 455 9.44 -8.91 -4.98
N ALA A 456 10.53 -9.26 -5.65
CA ALA A 456 10.55 -10.21 -6.76
C ALA A 456 9.56 -9.88 -7.89
N VAL A 457 9.37 -8.60 -8.16
CA VAL A 457 8.45 -8.10 -9.20
C VAL A 457 9.09 -8.25 -10.58
N THR A 458 8.31 -8.66 -11.59
CA THR A 458 8.72 -8.69 -13.00
C THR A 458 7.92 -7.70 -13.81
N VAL A 459 8.59 -6.90 -14.65
CA VAL A 459 7.93 -5.91 -15.50
C VAL A 459 8.38 -6.02 -16.95
N HIS A 460 7.45 -5.81 -17.87
CA HIS A 460 7.70 -5.73 -19.32
C HIS A 460 7.50 -4.29 -19.77
N ALA A 461 8.56 -3.61 -20.19
CA ALA A 461 8.48 -2.21 -20.56
C ALA A 461 9.29 -1.89 -21.83
N PRO A 462 8.76 -1.11 -22.77
CA PRO A 462 9.56 -0.53 -23.84
C PRO A 462 10.39 0.63 -23.29
N ALA A 463 11.64 0.76 -23.75
CA ALA A 463 12.43 1.95 -23.52
C ALA A 463 12.06 3.04 -24.54
N HIS A 464 12.08 4.28 -24.11
CA HIS A 464 11.85 5.45 -24.95
C HIS A 464 13.13 6.28 -25.06
N GLU A 465 13.30 7.04 -26.13
CA GLU A 465 14.40 7.97 -26.24
C GLU A 465 14.03 9.31 -25.59
N GLN A 466 14.84 9.75 -24.65
CA GLN A 466 14.71 11.05 -24.01
C GLN A 466 16.11 11.63 -23.80
N ASP A 467 16.36 12.83 -24.34
CA ASP A 467 17.64 13.55 -24.20
C ASP A 467 18.87 12.70 -24.59
N GLY A 468 18.76 11.89 -25.65
CA GLY A 468 19.81 11.01 -26.12
C GLY A 468 20.07 9.77 -25.27
N LYS A 469 19.19 9.46 -24.31
CA LYS A 469 19.25 8.27 -23.47
C LYS A 469 18.05 7.36 -23.71
N LYS A 470 18.23 6.06 -23.50
CA LYS A 470 17.13 5.10 -23.41
C LYS A 470 16.57 5.14 -22.00
N VAL A 471 15.28 5.40 -21.85
CA VAL A 471 14.62 5.67 -20.56
C VAL A 471 13.40 4.78 -20.39
N ILE A 472 13.20 4.27 -19.17
CA ILE A 472 11.94 3.68 -18.70
C ILE A 472 11.54 4.44 -17.44
N ALA A 473 10.35 5.08 -17.45
CA ALA A 473 9.75 5.67 -16.25
C ALA A 473 9.03 4.55 -15.48
N ILE A 474 9.77 3.85 -14.62
CA ILE A 474 9.24 2.68 -13.88
C ILE A 474 8.68 3.06 -12.52
N TYR A 475 9.22 4.11 -11.89
CA TYR A 475 8.75 4.58 -10.60
C TYR A 475 7.88 5.83 -10.78
N ASP A 476 6.86 5.94 -9.95
CA ASP A 476 6.05 7.15 -9.79
C ASP A 476 5.93 7.48 -8.30
N GLY A 477 6.04 8.74 -7.94
CA GLY A 477 5.88 9.27 -6.59
C GLY A 477 4.93 10.44 -6.56
N SER A 478 4.07 10.55 -7.56
CA SER A 478 3.15 11.68 -7.72
C SER A 478 2.03 11.70 -6.68
N GLY A 479 1.09 12.58 -6.87
CA GLY A 479 -0.05 12.87 -6.02
C GLY A 479 -0.31 14.36 -6.03
N ALA A 480 -1.47 14.78 -5.56
CA ALA A 480 -1.77 16.20 -5.45
C ALA A 480 -0.75 16.91 -4.53
N GLY A 481 -0.42 18.16 -4.83
CA GLY A 481 0.64 18.87 -4.11
C GLY A 481 0.42 19.04 -2.61
N TYR A 482 -0.82 18.97 -2.14
CA TYR A 482 -1.11 18.98 -0.70
C TYR A 482 -0.72 17.68 0.02
N TRP A 483 -0.39 16.62 -0.73
CA TRP A 483 0.13 15.35 -0.21
C TRP A 483 1.67 15.25 -0.26
N GLN A 484 2.36 16.28 -0.75
CA GLN A 484 3.82 16.27 -0.84
C GLN A 484 4.51 16.35 0.55
N PRO A 485 5.66 15.70 0.74
CA PRO A 485 6.37 14.83 -0.21
C PRO A 485 5.55 13.59 -0.60
N GLY A 486 5.73 13.10 -1.84
CA GLY A 486 4.92 12.03 -2.41
C GLY A 486 5.00 10.73 -1.62
N HIS A 487 6.15 10.42 -1.00
CA HIS A 487 6.33 9.21 -0.21
C HIS A 487 7.44 9.39 0.83
N GLY A 488 7.43 8.53 1.84
CA GLY A 488 8.36 8.53 2.95
C GLY A 488 9.48 7.50 2.81
N GLY A 489 10.29 7.42 3.86
CA GLY A 489 11.53 6.66 3.87
C GLY A 489 11.38 5.14 3.93
N TYR A 490 12.48 4.48 3.63
CA TYR A 490 12.67 3.03 3.69
C TYR A 490 11.73 2.22 2.78
N ASN A 491 11.12 2.85 1.76
CA ASN A 491 10.49 2.08 0.71
C ASN A 491 11.57 1.27 -0.02
N THR A 492 11.29 -0.01 -0.19
CA THR A 492 12.29 -1.01 -0.59
C THR A 492 11.90 -1.65 -1.91
N THR A 493 12.86 -1.80 -2.82
CA THR A 493 12.75 -2.63 -4.02
C THR A 493 13.77 -3.76 -3.91
N TRP A 494 13.31 -5.01 -4.00
CA TRP A 494 14.14 -6.19 -3.90
C TRP A 494 13.92 -7.13 -5.08
N ASN A 495 15.00 -7.45 -5.83
CA ASN A 495 14.96 -8.33 -7.01
C ASN A 495 13.92 -7.94 -8.07
N LEU A 496 13.90 -6.67 -8.46
CA LEU A 496 13.07 -6.21 -9.57
C LEU A 496 13.67 -6.68 -10.91
N LYS A 497 12.92 -7.52 -11.65
CA LYS A 497 13.29 -8.00 -12.98
C LYS A 497 12.63 -7.15 -14.05
N ILE A 498 13.44 -6.54 -14.93
CA ILE A 498 12.95 -5.69 -16.01
C ILE A 498 13.26 -6.35 -17.36
N LEU A 499 12.20 -6.68 -18.11
CA LEU A 499 12.27 -7.20 -19.46
C LEU A 499 11.97 -6.06 -20.43
N VAL A 500 13.03 -5.49 -21.02
CA VAL A 500 12.90 -4.43 -22.01
C VAL A 500 12.37 -5.05 -23.30
N SER A 501 11.13 -4.72 -23.65
CA SER A 501 10.37 -5.31 -24.76
C SER A 501 10.57 -4.61 -26.09
N GLY A 502 11.23 -3.44 -26.12
CA GLY A 502 11.52 -2.65 -27.33
C GLY A 502 12.19 -1.32 -27.01
N GLY A 503 12.56 -0.56 -28.03
CA GLY A 503 13.14 0.78 -27.92
C GLY A 503 14.61 0.83 -27.48
N ALA A 504 15.24 -0.30 -27.13
CA ALA A 504 16.66 -0.41 -26.83
C ALA A 504 17.26 -1.68 -27.45
N HIS A 505 18.49 -1.58 -27.96
CA HIS A 505 19.24 -2.70 -28.54
C HIS A 505 20.08 -3.44 -27.48
N PRO A 506 20.52 -4.68 -27.77
CA PRO A 506 21.52 -5.34 -26.95
C PRO A 506 22.78 -4.46 -26.78
N GLY A 507 23.21 -4.28 -25.53
CA GLY A 507 24.34 -3.40 -25.18
C GLY A 507 23.99 -1.96 -24.86
N ASP A 508 22.77 -1.51 -25.12
CA ASP A 508 22.29 -0.21 -24.63
C ASP A 508 22.12 -0.23 -23.11
N LYS A 509 22.50 0.88 -22.49
CA LYS A 509 22.15 1.16 -21.10
C LYS A 509 20.80 1.84 -21.03
N VAL A 510 19.97 1.43 -20.09
CA VAL A 510 18.62 1.97 -19.90
C VAL A 510 18.55 2.71 -18.57
N MET A 511 18.16 3.98 -18.60
CA MET A 511 17.94 4.82 -17.43
C MET A 511 16.55 4.57 -16.86
N LEU A 512 16.48 4.17 -15.60
CA LEU A 512 15.23 4.05 -14.85
C LEU A 512 14.93 5.36 -14.15
N LYS A 513 13.74 5.91 -14.36
CA LYS A 513 13.34 7.22 -13.82
C LYS A 513 12.02 7.13 -13.03
N GLY A 514 11.72 8.21 -12.32
CA GLY A 514 10.39 8.53 -11.82
C GLY A 514 10.29 9.00 -10.36
N ILE A 515 11.36 8.90 -9.55
CA ILE A 515 11.31 9.34 -8.14
C ILE A 515 12.24 10.54 -7.92
N ASP A 516 11.66 11.63 -7.43
CA ASP A 516 12.36 12.86 -7.08
C ASP A 516 12.40 13.15 -5.56
N GLU A 517 11.57 12.48 -4.75
CA GLU A 517 11.36 12.81 -3.33
C GLU A 517 11.39 11.59 -2.40
N GLY A 518 12.03 10.48 -2.81
CA GLY A 518 12.06 9.21 -2.07
C GLY A 518 13.20 9.12 -1.06
N PRO A 519 13.07 9.61 0.17
CA PRO A 519 14.17 9.57 1.13
C PRO A 519 14.48 8.15 1.59
N MET A 520 15.75 7.90 1.91
CA MET A 520 16.21 6.66 2.54
C MET A 520 15.78 5.38 1.83
N ALA A 521 15.63 5.41 0.49
CA ALA A 521 15.21 4.24 -0.30
C ALA A 521 16.25 3.11 -0.26
N ILE A 522 15.77 1.87 -0.33
CA ILE A 522 16.59 0.65 -0.38
C ILE A 522 16.29 -0.04 -1.72
N ILE A 523 17.29 -0.10 -2.61
CA ILE A 523 17.14 -0.69 -3.95
C ILE A 523 18.19 -1.78 -4.12
N VAL A 524 17.75 -3.04 -4.18
CA VAL A 524 18.65 -4.18 -4.22
C VAL A 524 18.18 -5.17 -5.28
N GLY A 525 19.07 -5.49 -6.24
CA GLY A 525 18.84 -6.57 -7.18
C GLY A 525 18.00 -6.17 -8.41
N ILE A 526 18.06 -4.92 -8.88
CA ILE A 526 17.48 -4.61 -10.20
C ILE A 526 18.29 -5.31 -11.29
N HIS A 527 17.62 -6.15 -12.08
CA HIS A 527 18.26 -6.94 -13.13
C HIS A 527 17.31 -7.18 -14.32
N GLY A 528 17.83 -7.72 -15.41
CA GLY A 528 16.99 -8.03 -16.57
C GLY A 528 17.81 -8.33 -17.82
N ASN A 529 17.23 -8.02 -19.00
CA ASN A 529 17.84 -8.29 -20.29
C ASN A 529 18.64 -7.10 -20.87
N ARG A 530 18.86 -6.05 -20.09
CA ARG A 530 19.70 -4.88 -20.39
C ARG A 530 20.47 -4.47 -19.14
N ASP A 531 21.46 -3.60 -19.32
CA ASP A 531 22.12 -2.90 -18.23
C ASP A 531 21.31 -1.65 -17.86
N PHE A 532 21.12 -1.42 -16.57
CA PHE A 532 20.33 -0.33 -16.02
C PHE A 532 21.19 0.68 -15.28
N GLU A 533 20.81 1.94 -15.41
CA GLU A 533 21.17 3.05 -14.53
C GLU A 533 19.91 3.57 -13.87
N ILE A 534 20.00 4.27 -12.73
CA ILE A 534 18.84 4.78 -12.01
C ILE A 534 18.99 6.26 -11.69
N ASP A 535 17.94 7.03 -11.99
CA ASP A 535 17.75 8.40 -11.53
C ASP A 535 16.66 8.40 -10.45
N TYR A 536 17.09 8.30 -9.21
CA TYR A 536 16.25 8.24 -8.02
C TYR A 536 16.76 9.26 -7.01
N ARG A 537 15.92 10.17 -6.56
CA ARG A 537 16.30 11.27 -5.68
C ARG A 537 15.43 11.34 -4.43
N PRO A 538 15.99 11.70 -3.25
CA PRO A 538 17.44 11.71 -2.97
C PRO A 538 18.11 10.37 -3.26
N LYS A 539 19.45 10.37 -3.32
CA LYS A 539 20.21 9.13 -3.53
C LYS A 539 19.77 8.06 -2.54
N PRO A 540 19.46 6.84 -2.99
CA PRO A 540 19.11 5.73 -2.11
C PRO A 540 20.21 5.42 -1.09
N LEU A 541 19.85 4.89 0.08
CA LEU A 541 20.80 4.38 1.07
C LEU A 541 21.70 3.30 0.49
N ILE A 542 21.12 2.45 -0.37
CA ILE A 542 21.84 1.48 -1.17
C ILE A 542 21.16 1.33 -2.54
N SER A 543 21.96 1.15 -3.59
CA SER A 543 21.47 0.74 -4.89
C SER A 543 22.39 -0.33 -5.50
N VAL A 544 21.85 -1.53 -5.74
CA VAL A 544 22.53 -2.65 -6.39
C VAL A 544 21.80 -2.97 -7.68
N LEU A 545 22.44 -2.65 -8.80
CA LEU A 545 21.89 -2.77 -10.15
C LEU A 545 22.65 -3.83 -10.94
N ASN A 546 21.98 -4.37 -11.96
CA ASN A 546 22.54 -5.31 -12.93
C ASN A 546 23.02 -6.64 -12.29
N THR A 547 22.43 -6.98 -11.15
CA THR A 547 22.75 -8.19 -10.41
C THR A 547 21.50 -8.72 -9.72
N GLN A 548 21.16 -9.97 -9.99
CA GLN A 548 20.11 -10.67 -9.24
C GLN A 548 20.67 -11.16 -7.90
N VAL A 549 19.94 -10.96 -6.83
CA VAL A 549 20.26 -11.54 -5.51
C VAL A 549 19.69 -12.95 -5.45
N THR A 550 20.53 -13.94 -5.72
CA THR A 550 20.10 -15.36 -5.82
C THR A 550 20.01 -16.07 -4.48
N GLU A 551 20.79 -15.62 -3.48
CA GLU A 551 20.79 -16.23 -2.13
C GLU A 551 19.51 -15.85 -1.34
N ILE A 552 18.92 -14.70 -1.63
CA ILE A 552 17.66 -14.23 -1.05
C ILE A 552 16.76 -13.77 -2.21
N PRO A 553 16.13 -14.69 -2.91
CA PRO A 553 15.29 -14.35 -4.07
C PRO A 553 14.12 -13.43 -3.70
N SER A 554 13.58 -13.57 -2.50
CA SER A 554 12.55 -12.75 -1.90
C SER A 554 12.98 -12.28 -0.51
N LEU A 555 12.89 -10.99 -0.26
CA LEU A 555 13.16 -10.42 1.07
C LEU A 555 12.04 -10.80 2.05
N TYR A 556 10.79 -10.74 1.61
CA TYR A 556 9.62 -11.12 2.41
C TYR A 556 9.72 -12.57 2.90
N ASP A 557 9.92 -13.52 2.00
CA ASP A 557 10.01 -14.95 2.33
C ASP A 557 11.18 -15.24 3.27
N HIS A 558 12.31 -14.57 3.05
CA HIS A 558 13.49 -14.71 3.91
C HIS A 558 13.18 -14.26 5.34
N GLN A 559 12.62 -13.05 5.49
CA GLN A 559 12.28 -12.49 6.80
C GLN A 559 11.19 -13.32 7.50
N LEU A 560 10.16 -13.75 6.77
CA LEU A 560 9.08 -14.59 7.30
C LEU A 560 9.62 -15.92 7.80
N SER A 561 10.42 -16.61 7.00
CA SER A 561 11.03 -17.89 7.37
C SER A 561 11.92 -17.76 8.61
N LYS A 562 12.72 -16.69 8.70
CA LYS A 562 13.56 -16.40 9.87
C LYS A 562 12.71 -16.23 11.13
N ARG A 563 11.68 -15.37 11.09
CA ARG A 563 10.78 -15.13 12.22
C ARG A 563 10.05 -16.39 12.68
N LEU A 564 9.52 -17.20 11.76
CA LEU A 564 8.83 -18.45 12.09
C LEU A 564 9.75 -19.48 12.73
N ASN A 565 11.01 -19.55 12.29
CA ASN A 565 12.02 -20.44 12.89
C ASN A 565 12.40 -20.00 14.32
N GLU A 566 12.51 -18.69 14.58
CA GLU A 566 12.78 -18.15 15.91
C GLU A 566 11.63 -18.47 16.89
N VAL A 567 10.37 -18.29 16.47
CA VAL A 567 9.18 -18.64 17.28
C VAL A 567 9.16 -20.14 17.59
N SER A 568 9.45 -20.99 16.59
CA SER A 568 9.48 -22.45 16.76
C SER A 568 10.56 -22.90 17.74
N SER A 569 11.72 -22.26 17.70
CA SER A 569 12.86 -22.56 18.58
C SER A 569 12.59 -22.13 20.02
N ALA A 570 11.99 -20.96 20.23
CA ALA A 570 11.59 -20.48 21.55
C ALA A 570 10.56 -21.40 22.21
N SER A 571 9.60 -21.92 21.46
CA SER A 571 8.56 -22.82 21.97
C SER A 571 9.09 -24.22 22.38
N LYS A 572 10.21 -24.67 21.81
CA LYS A 572 10.88 -25.92 22.17
C LYS A 572 11.71 -25.80 23.46
N ASN A 573 12.23 -24.62 23.74
CA ASN A 573 13.07 -24.36 24.93
C ASN A 573 12.25 -24.09 26.19
N THR A 574 10.93 -23.91 26.06
CA THR A 574 9.99 -23.67 27.19
C THR A 574 9.22 -24.95 27.59
N LYS A 575 9.43 -26.06 26.92
CA LYS A 575 8.94 -27.40 27.30
C LYS A 575 10.05 -28.24 27.92
#